data_1e0b9a8e9c7fc3c1be26936183076a98
#
_entry.id   1e0b9a8e9c7fc3c1be26936183076a98
#
_cell.length_a   1.000
_cell.length_b   1.000
_cell.length_c   1.000
_cell.angle_alpha   90.00
_cell.angle_beta   90.00
_cell.angle_gamma   90.00
#
_symmetry.space_group_name_H-M   'P 1'
#
loop_
_entity.id
_entity.type
_entity.pdbx_description
1 polymer ?
#
loop_
_entity_poly.entity_id
_entity_poly.type
_entity_poly.pdbx_seq_one_letter_code
_entity_poly.pdbx_strand_id
1 'polypeptide(L)'
;MSKYSQDVLQLLYKNKPNYISGQSIAESLNISRTAVKKVIDQLKLEGCKIDSVNHKGHLLQQLPDIWYQGIIDQYTKSSALFDFSEVYDSIDSTQLAAKKSLVGNQSSFFILSDEQTKGRGRFNKHWSSSKGQGLWMSVVLRPNVAFSMISKFNLFIALGIRDAIQHFSQDEVKVKWPNDIYIDNGKVCGFLTEMVANNDGIEAIICGIGINLTQQLENFDESIRHRATSVQLHDKNKLDRYQFLERLLQEIEKRYNQFLTLSFSEIREEYIAASNIWNRTLLFTENDKQFKGQAIDLDYDGYLIVRDEAGESHRLISADIDF
;
A
#
# COMPACT_ATOMS: atom_id res chain seq x y z
N MET A 1 21.53 2.71 11.10
CA MET A 1 22.28 3.65 10.21
C MET A 1 22.65 4.95 10.93
N SER A 2 23.81 5.52 10.62
CA SER A 2 24.13 6.88 11.07
C SER A 2 23.33 7.91 10.24
N LYS A 3 23.17 9.12 10.76
CA LYS A 3 22.53 10.24 10.03
C LYS A 3 23.19 10.44 8.65
N TYR A 4 24.50 10.45 8.58
CA TYR A 4 25.23 10.61 7.32
C TYR A 4 25.00 9.46 6.33
N SER A 5 24.75 8.23 6.81
CA SER A 5 24.44 7.10 5.91
C SER A 5 23.12 7.32 5.17
N GLN A 6 22.11 7.84 5.85
CA GLN A 6 20.82 8.17 5.21
C GLN A 6 20.96 9.33 4.22
N ASP A 7 21.66 10.41 4.59
CA ASP A 7 21.86 11.57 3.73
C ASP A 7 22.66 11.22 2.45
N VAL A 8 23.73 10.41 2.57
CA VAL A 8 24.52 9.93 1.42
C VAL A 8 23.67 9.05 0.53
N LEU A 9 22.88 8.12 1.12
CA LEU A 9 22.00 7.23 0.37
C LEU A 9 20.94 8.02 -0.38
N GLN A 10 20.38 9.06 0.23
CA GLN A 10 19.40 9.96 -0.39
C GLN A 10 19.98 10.67 -1.60
N LEU A 11 21.21 11.20 -1.50
CA LEU A 11 21.91 11.85 -2.62
C LEU A 11 22.17 10.86 -3.76
N LEU A 12 22.60 9.65 -3.44
CA LEU A 12 22.83 8.60 -4.43
C LEU A 12 21.51 8.23 -5.14
N TYR A 13 20.43 8.06 -4.38
CA TYR A 13 19.12 7.71 -4.93
C TYR A 13 18.58 8.79 -5.85
N LYS A 14 18.65 10.06 -5.42
CA LYS A 14 18.20 11.23 -6.20
C LYS A 14 18.94 11.39 -7.53
N ASN A 15 20.21 10.98 -7.60
CA ASN A 15 21.02 11.12 -8.80
C ASN A 15 20.90 9.96 -9.78
N LYS A 16 20.17 8.88 -9.44
CA LYS A 16 19.92 7.79 -10.40
C LYS A 16 19.28 8.33 -11.68
N PRO A 17 19.68 7.84 -12.87
CA PRO A 17 20.69 6.81 -13.13
C PRO A 17 22.14 7.33 -13.31
N ASN A 18 22.48 8.50 -12.81
CA ASN A 18 23.75 9.16 -13.01
C ASN A 18 24.74 8.94 -11.84
N TYR A 19 26.03 9.02 -12.14
CA TYR A 19 27.07 9.06 -11.12
C TYR A 19 27.08 10.41 -10.41
N ILE A 20 27.33 10.39 -9.10
CA ILE A 20 27.62 11.59 -8.30
C ILE A 20 29.03 11.48 -7.74
N SER A 21 29.84 12.56 -7.84
CA SER A 21 31.20 12.54 -7.34
C SER A 21 31.26 12.52 -5.81
N GLY A 22 32.26 11.83 -5.25
CA GLY A 22 32.48 11.86 -3.81
C GLY A 22 32.77 13.27 -3.27
N GLN A 23 33.29 14.16 -4.11
CA GLN A 23 33.46 15.59 -3.77
C GLN A 23 32.11 16.31 -3.66
N SER A 24 31.21 16.13 -4.63
CA SER A 24 29.87 16.74 -4.60
C SER A 24 29.06 16.28 -3.38
N ILE A 25 29.15 14.98 -3.03
CA ILE A 25 28.52 14.45 -1.80
C ILE A 25 29.11 15.12 -0.56
N ALA A 26 30.45 15.23 -0.48
CA ALA A 26 31.16 15.81 0.65
C ALA A 26 30.76 17.28 0.86
N GLU A 27 30.70 18.06 -0.23
CA GLU A 27 30.28 19.47 -0.23
C GLU A 27 28.82 19.63 0.20
N SER A 28 27.91 18.83 -0.39
CA SER A 28 26.48 18.88 -0.08
C SER A 28 26.18 18.59 1.39
N LEU A 29 26.98 17.74 2.05
CA LEU A 29 26.75 17.30 3.43
C LEU A 29 27.70 17.97 4.43
N ASN A 30 28.60 18.82 3.95
CA ASN A 30 29.67 19.46 4.77
C ASN A 30 30.49 18.44 5.57
N ILE A 31 30.96 17.37 4.90
CA ILE A 31 31.81 16.32 5.46
C ILE A 31 33.03 16.07 4.58
N SER A 32 34.03 15.34 5.10
CA SER A 32 35.22 15.03 4.30
C SER A 32 34.95 13.93 3.25
N ARG A 33 35.71 13.93 2.15
CA ARG A 33 35.70 12.83 1.15
C ARG A 33 35.99 11.46 1.77
N THR A 34 36.87 11.44 2.80
CA THR A 34 37.19 10.20 3.54
C THR A 34 35.95 9.70 4.31
N ALA A 35 35.17 10.60 4.87
CA ALA A 35 33.91 10.25 5.54
C ALA A 35 32.89 9.71 4.54
N VAL A 36 32.73 10.35 3.36
CA VAL A 36 31.89 9.82 2.28
C VAL A 36 32.29 8.40 1.89
N LYS A 37 33.59 8.14 1.67
CA LYS A 37 34.06 6.80 1.34
C LYS A 37 33.71 5.77 2.40
N LYS A 38 33.92 6.07 3.69
CA LYS A 38 33.53 5.19 4.80
C LYS A 38 32.04 4.88 4.79
N VAL A 39 31.20 5.88 4.54
CA VAL A 39 29.74 5.70 4.45
C VAL A 39 29.36 4.84 3.25
N ILE A 40 29.95 5.07 2.09
CA ILE A 40 29.74 4.21 0.89
C ILE A 40 30.12 2.75 1.16
N ASP A 41 31.27 2.53 1.78
CA ASP A 41 31.73 1.18 2.12
C ASP A 41 30.75 0.51 3.13
N GLN A 42 30.26 1.26 4.10
CA GLN A 42 29.24 0.78 5.05
C GLN A 42 27.93 0.45 4.35
N LEU A 43 27.41 1.30 3.46
CA LEU A 43 26.20 1.04 2.67
C LEU A 43 26.32 -0.22 1.81
N LYS A 44 27.50 -0.48 1.23
CA LYS A 44 27.77 -1.73 0.50
C LYS A 44 27.68 -2.95 1.41
N LEU A 45 28.23 -2.87 2.63
CA LEU A 45 28.11 -3.94 3.65
C LEU A 45 26.65 -4.16 4.10
N GLU A 46 25.84 -3.12 4.10
CA GLU A 46 24.41 -3.18 4.41
C GLU A 46 23.57 -3.69 3.21
N GLY A 47 24.20 -4.08 2.10
CA GLY A 47 23.55 -4.72 0.94
C GLY A 47 23.20 -3.77 -0.20
N CYS A 48 23.54 -2.48 -0.12
CA CYS A 48 23.38 -1.56 -1.26
C CYS A 48 24.38 -1.93 -2.38
N LYS A 49 23.89 -2.10 -3.60
CA LYS A 49 24.79 -2.25 -4.77
C LYS A 49 25.16 -0.86 -5.27
N ILE A 50 26.36 -0.43 -4.93
CA ILE A 50 26.90 0.89 -5.33
C ILE A 50 28.12 0.66 -6.21
N ASP A 51 28.03 1.09 -7.47
CA ASP A 51 29.17 1.15 -8.36
C ASP A 51 30.03 2.38 -8.03
N SER A 52 31.35 2.19 -8.03
CA SER A 52 32.30 3.24 -7.69
C SER A 52 33.43 3.26 -8.71
N VAL A 53 33.42 4.26 -9.58
CA VAL A 53 34.36 4.39 -10.69
C VAL A 53 35.27 5.62 -10.48
N ASN A 54 36.57 5.43 -10.61
CA ASN A 54 37.53 6.51 -10.53
C ASN A 54 37.20 7.63 -11.53
N HIS A 55 37.25 8.87 -11.05
CA HIS A 55 36.93 10.09 -11.81
C HIS A 55 35.46 10.26 -12.23
N LYS A 56 34.58 9.23 -12.05
CA LYS A 56 33.14 9.36 -12.29
C LYS A 56 32.35 9.54 -10.99
N GLY A 57 32.76 8.85 -9.93
CA GLY A 57 32.07 8.88 -8.63
C GLY A 57 31.33 7.59 -8.30
N HIS A 58 30.15 7.74 -7.69
CA HIS A 58 29.36 6.63 -7.17
C HIS A 58 27.97 6.63 -7.80
N LEU A 59 27.46 5.43 -8.14
CA LEU A 59 26.12 5.21 -8.68
C LEU A 59 25.43 4.12 -7.86
N LEU A 60 24.28 4.43 -7.30
CA LEU A 60 23.42 3.46 -6.66
C LEU A 60 22.70 2.62 -7.73
N GLN A 61 23.03 1.35 -7.84
CA GLN A 61 22.40 0.41 -8.77
C GLN A 61 21.16 -0.24 -8.18
N GLN A 62 21.26 -0.72 -6.92
CA GLN A 62 20.17 -1.44 -6.26
C GLN A 62 20.21 -1.21 -4.74
N LEU A 63 19.03 -1.07 -4.15
CA LEU A 63 18.80 -1.10 -2.70
C LEU A 63 18.51 -2.54 -2.24
N PRO A 64 18.81 -2.90 -1.00
CA PRO A 64 18.28 -4.12 -0.38
C PRO A 64 16.76 -4.00 -0.19
N ASP A 65 16.11 -5.13 0.06
CA ASP A 65 14.65 -5.21 0.20
C ASP A 65 14.16 -4.75 1.60
N ILE A 66 14.59 -3.55 2.00
CA ILE A 66 14.18 -2.84 3.22
C ILE A 66 13.81 -1.39 2.90
N TRP A 67 13.06 -0.73 3.78
CA TRP A 67 12.68 0.66 3.65
C TRP A 67 13.68 1.59 4.33
N TYR A 68 14.12 2.63 3.64
CA TYR A 68 15.00 3.68 4.20
C TYR A 68 14.23 4.98 4.39
N GLN A 69 14.11 5.45 5.64
CA GLN A 69 13.41 6.69 5.98
C GLN A 69 13.84 7.87 5.09
N GLY A 70 15.16 8.08 4.90
CA GLY A 70 15.67 9.20 4.11
C GLY A 70 15.25 9.18 2.63
N ILE A 71 14.96 7.99 2.05
CA ILE A 71 14.40 7.90 0.69
C ILE A 71 12.90 8.17 0.74
N ILE A 72 12.19 7.60 1.72
CA ILE A 72 10.74 7.77 1.87
C ILE A 72 10.37 9.24 2.11
N ASP A 73 11.17 9.99 2.85
CA ASP A 73 10.98 11.44 3.07
C ASP A 73 11.01 12.27 1.77
N GLN A 74 11.54 11.75 0.68
CA GLN A 74 11.47 12.45 -0.60
C GLN A 74 10.05 12.44 -1.18
N TYR A 75 9.33 11.33 -0.98
CA TYR A 75 7.95 11.22 -1.45
C TYR A 75 7.01 12.13 -0.69
N THR A 76 7.16 12.25 0.64
CA THR A 76 6.36 13.20 1.42
C THR A 76 6.66 14.64 1.05
N LYS A 77 7.92 15.00 0.78
CA LYS A 77 8.29 16.34 0.32
C LYS A 77 7.71 16.72 -1.06
N SER A 78 7.41 15.75 -1.90
CA SER A 78 6.81 15.96 -3.23
C SER A 78 5.29 15.75 -3.26
N SER A 79 4.70 15.19 -2.21
CA SER A 79 3.25 14.98 -2.09
C SER A 79 2.53 16.25 -1.67
N ALA A 80 1.35 16.48 -2.23
CA ALA A 80 0.44 17.50 -1.74
C ALA A 80 -0.49 16.97 -0.62
N LEU A 81 -0.48 15.66 -0.39
CA LEU A 81 -1.36 14.99 0.58
C LEU A 81 -0.65 14.63 1.89
N PHE A 82 0.59 14.14 1.83
CA PHE A 82 1.28 13.59 2.99
C PHE A 82 2.36 14.54 3.52
N ASP A 83 2.25 14.94 4.79
CA ASP A 83 3.18 15.86 5.44
C ASP A 83 4.45 15.15 5.96
N PHE A 84 4.33 13.90 6.41
CA PHE A 84 5.45 13.11 6.90
C PHE A 84 5.20 11.61 6.78
N SER A 85 6.23 10.83 7.10
CA SER A 85 6.16 9.37 7.17
C SER A 85 7.01 8.84 8.32
N GLU A 86 6.67 7.65 8.81
CA GLU A 86 7.48 6.89 9.75
C GLU A 86 7.78 5.51 9.17
N VAL A 87 9.04 5.07 9.27
CA VAL A 87 9.51 3.77 8.78
C VAL A 87 10.04 2.93 9.92
N TYR A 88 9.57 1.71 10.04
CA TYR A 88 9.96 0.74 11.05
C TYR A 88 10.60 -0.50 10.41
N ASP A 89 11.66 -1.01 11.03
CA ASP A 89 12.27 -2.29 10.66
C ASP A 89 11.33 -3.46 11.02
N SER A 90 10.73 -3.41 12.22
CA SER A 90 9.71 -4.37 12.69
C SER A 90 8.81 -3.68 13.70
N ILE A 91 7.51 -3.95 13.62
CA ILE A 91 6.50 -3.42 14.54
C ILE A 91 5.39 -4.45 14.74
N ASP A 92 4.57 -4.31 15.78
CA ASP A 92 3.41 -5.17 15.95
C ASP A 92 2.35 -4.92 14.85
N SER A 93 2.02 -3.65 14.57
CA SER A 93 1.07 -3.26 13.51
C SER A 93 1.25 -1.80 13.12
N THR A 94 1.36 -1.51 11.82
CA THR A 94 1.36 -0.14 11.29
C THR A 94 0.06 0.59 11.60
N GLN A 95 -1.08 -0.13 11.67
CA GLN A 95 -2.40 0.41 12.03
C GLN A 95 -2.42 0.92 13.48
N LEU A 96 -1.83 0.16 14.41
CA LEU A 96 -1.72 0.58 15.82
C LEU A 96 -0.75 1.75 16.00
N ALA A 97 0.35 1.76 15.25
CA ALA A 97 1.27 2.90 15.24
C ALA A 97 0.58 4.16 14.69
N ALA A 98 -0.14 4.05 13.58
CA ALA A 98 -0.90 5.16 13.01
C ALA A 98 -1.92 5.75 14.00
N LYS A 99 -2.63 4.90 14.77
CA LYS A 99 -3.53 5.37 15.84
C LYS A 99 -2.80 6.15 16.94
N LYS A 100 -1.58 5.76 17.30
CA LYS A 100 -0.78 6.46 18.30
C LYS A 100 -0.27 7.81 17.77
N SER A 101 0.27 7.84 16.55
CA SER A 101 0.79 9.05 15.91
C SER A 101 -0.32 10.04 15.53
N LEU A 102 -1.58 9.61 15.53
CA LEU A 102 -2.73 10.47 15.29
C LEU A 102 -2.99 11.45 16.46
N VAL A 103 -2.63 11.08 17.69
CA VAL A 103 -2.90 11.87 18.88
C VAL A 103 -2.11 13.19 18.84
N GLY A 104 -2.83 14.32 18.86
CA GLY A 104 -2.24 15.66 18.81
C GLY A 104 -1.70 16.06 17.43
N ASN A 105 -1.92 15.25 16.39
CA ASN A 105 -1.46 15.50 15.05
C ASN A 105 -2.66 15.69 14.10
N GLN A 106 -2.65 16.78 13.34
CA GLN A 106 -3.72 17.13 12.39
C GLN A 106 -3.31 16.85 10.93
N SER A 107 -2.11 16.35 10.70
CA SER A 107 -1.56 16.07 9.37
C SER A 107 -2.09 14.76 8.80
N SER A 108 -2.08 14.65 7.46
CA SER A 108 -2.13 13.37 6.76
C SER A 108 -0.71 12.81 6.65
N PHE A 109 -0.55 11.52 6.91
CA PHE A 109 0.76 10.86 6.92
C PHE A 109 0.62 9.37 6.62
N PHE A 110 1.75 8.68 6.50
CA PHE A 110 1.74 7.23 6.41
C PHE A 110 2.86 6.58 7.22
N ILE A 111 2.60 5.35 7.62
CA ILE A 111 3.55 4.50 8.34
C ILE A 111 3.85 3.28 7.50
N LEU A 112 5.14 2.96 7.36
CA LEU A 112 5.64 1.76 6.70
C LEU A 112 6.38 0.88 7.69
N SER A 113 6.34 -0.44 7.45
CA SER A 113 7.21 -1.36 8.15
C SER A 113 7.76 -2.43 7.21
N ASP A 114 8.98 -2.89 7.46
CA ASP A 114 9.52 -4.05 6.76
C ASP A 114 8.90 -5.36 7.24
N GLU A 115 8.40 -5.39 8.50
CA GLU A 115 7.75 -6.54 9.12
C GLU A 115 6.62 -6.10 10.04
N GLN A 116 5.53 -6.88 10.10
CA GLN A 116 4.55 -6.79 11.19
C GLN A 116 4.45 -8.13 11.92
N THR A 117 4.68 -8.10 13.23
CA THR A 117 4.59 -9.31 14.08
C THR A 117 3.16 -9.69 14.45
N LYS A 118 2.20 -8.75 14.32
CA LYS A 118 0.76 -8.92 14.61
C LYS A 118 -0.10 -8.25 13.56
N GLY A 119 0.23 -8.47 12.26
CA GLY A 119 -0.57 -7.97 11.15
C GLY A 119 -2.02 -8.45 11.21
N ARG A 120 -2.99 -7.57 10.93
CA ARG A 120 -4.42 -7.85 11.06
C ARG A 120 -5.18 -7.45 9.81
N GLY A 121 -6.11 -8.29 9.41
CA GLY A 121 -7.17 -8.02 8.46
C GLY A 121 -8.51 -7.81 9.15
N ARG A 122 -9.59 -7.80 8.37
CA ARG A 122 -10.98 -7.74 8.88
C ARG A 122 -11.28 -8.92 9.80
N PHE A 123 -12.21 -8.72 10.73
CA PHE A 123 -12.65 -9.74 11.70
C PHE A 123 -11.48 -10.34 12.49
N ASN A 124 -10.42 -9.54 12.77
CA ASN A 124 -9.19 -9.97 13.44
C ASN A 124 -8.47 -11.16 12.78
N LYS A 125 -8.74 -11.45 11.49
CA LYS A 125 -8.00 -12.48 10.75
C LYS A 125 -6.54 -12.07 10.67
N HIS A 126 -5.63 -13.01 10.87
CA HIS A 126 -4.19 -12.77 10.77
C HIS A 126 -3.79 -12.40 9.33
N TRP A 127 -2.94 -11.37 9.18
CA TRP A 127 -2.28 -11.01 7.93
C TRP A 127 -0.78 -11.25 8.06
N SER A 128 -0.25 -12.23 7.34
CA SER A 128 1.18 -12.54 7.35
C SER A 128 1.97 -11.39 6.72
N SER A 129 2.94 -10.86 7.47
CA SER A 129 3.67 -9.66 7.09
C SER A 129 5.17 -9.86 7.27
N SER A 130 5.72 -10.85 6.54
CA SER A 130 7.12 -11.24 6.63
C SER A 130 8.07 -10.15 6.16
N LYS A 131 9.24 -10.07 6.79
CA LYS A 131 10.25 -9.04 6.55
C LYS A 131 10.73 -9.04 5.10
N GLY A 132 10.74 -7.83 4.49
CA GLY A 132 11.28 -7.59 3.16
C GLY A 132 10.46 -8.13 1.99
N GLN A 133 9.34 -8.82 2.23
CA GLN A 133 8.59 -9.50 1.19
C GLN A 133 7.41 -8.69 0.63
N GLY A 134 6.87 -7.77 1.42
CA GLY A 134 5.68 -7.03 1.03
C GLY A 134 5.76 -5.54 1.32
N LEU A 135 4.64 -4.88 1.10
CA LEU A 135 4.39 -3.51 1.52
C LEU A 135 3.34 -3.56 2.64
N TRP A 136 3.79 -3.24 3.83
CA TRP A 136 2.98 -3.17 5.04
C TRP A 136 2.87 -1.71 5.45
N MET A 137 1.74 -1.09 5.14
CA MET A 137 1.55 0.34 5.29
C MET A 137 0.22 0.68 5.96
N SER A 138 0.18 1.80 6.67
CA SER A 138 -1.08 2.45 7.06
C SER A 138 -1.02 3.92 6.69
N VAL A 139 -1.99 4.39 5.91
CA VAL A 139 -2.16 5.80 5.59
C VAL A 139 -3.19 6.42 6.53
N VAL A 140 -2.93 7.64 6.97
CA VAL A 140 -3.85 8.47 7.75
C VAL A 140 -4.27 9.66 6.91
N LEU A 141 -5.56 9.81 6.71
CA LEU A 141 -6.17 10.85 5.88
C LEU A 141 -7.18 11.66 6.70
N ARG A 142 -7.31 12.95 6.41
CA ARG A 142 -8.17 13.89 7.12
C ARG A 142 -9.25 14.46 6.19
N PRO A 143 -10.30 13.70 5.83
CA PRO A 143 -11.24 14.11 4.81
C PRO A 143 -12.28 15.14 5.31
N ASN A 144 -12.53 15.23 6.61
CA ASN A 144 -13.60 16.06 7.19
C ASN A 144 -14.94 15.90 6.46
N VAL A 145 -15.45 14.67 6.38
CA VAL A 145 -16.68 14.32 5.67
C VAL A 145 -17.67 13.62 6.60
N ALA A 146 -18.94 13.54 6.17
CA ALA A 146 -20.00 12.84 6.91
C ALA A 146 -19.72 11.32 7.04
N PHE A 147 -20.23 10.70 8.10
CA PHE A 147 -20.06 9.26 8.37
C PHE A 147 -20.52 8.36 7.21
N SER A 148 -21.56 8.75 6.49
CA SER A 148 -22.08 8.00 5.33
C SER A 148 -21.08 7.87 4.17
N MET A 149 -19.99 8.63 4.18
CA MET A 149 -18.99 8.60 3.13
C MET A 149 -17.97 7.47 3.27
N ILE A 150 -17.90 6.78 4.42
CA ILE A 150 -16.85 5.78 4.67
C ILE A 150 -16.94 4.58 3.71
N SER A 151 -18.14 4.11 3.38
CA SER A 151 -18.32 3.02 2.41
C SER A 151 -17.79 3.39 1.04
N LYS A 152 -18.06 4.63 0.61
CA LYS A 152 -17.59 5.17 -0.67
C LYS A 152 -16.07 5.31 -0.69
N PHE A 153 -15.45 5.75 0.41
CA PHE A 153 -13.99 5.84 0.52
C PHE A 153 -13.30 4.52 0.15
N ASN A 154 -13.80 3.38 0.65
CA ASN A 154 -13.23 2.07 0.34
C ASN A 154 -13.24 1.76 -1.16
N LEU A 155 -14.25 2.19 -1.89
CA LEU A 155 -14.37 1.94 -3.33
C LEU A 155 -13.35 2.77 -4.13
N PHE A 156 -13.18 4.06 -3.77
CA PHE A 156 -12.18 4.91 -4.40
C PHE A 156 -10.75 4.39 -4.13
N ILE A 157 -10.44 4.03 -2.88
CA ILE A 157 -9.11 3.54 -2.51
C ILE A 157 -8.82 2.17 -3.12
N ALA A 158 -9.81 1.28 -3.22
CA ALA A 158 -9.65 0.00 -3.89
C ALA A 158 -9.21 0.17 -5.36
N LEU A 159 -9.82 1.12 -6.09
CA LEU A 159 -9.41 1.45 -7.46
C LEU A 159 -7.97 1.98 -7.49
N GLY A 160 -7.58 2.85 -6.55
CA GLY A 160 -6.21 3.36 -6.47
C GLY A 160 -5.17 2.26 -6.24
N ILE A 161 -5.43 1.36 -5.29
CA ILE A 161 -4.56 0.22 -5.03
C ILE A 161 -4.49 -0.71 -6.26
N ARG A 162 -5.64 -0.98 -6.88
CA ARG A 162 -5.72 -1.80 -8.11
C ARG A 162 -4.91 -1.18 -9.24
N ASP A 163 -5.05 0.12 -9.48
CA ASP A 163 -4.35 0.84 -10.55
C ASP A 163 -2.83 0.83 -10.34
N ALA A 164 -2.38 1.00 -9.09
CA ALA A 164 -0.98 0.89 -8.73
C ALA A 164 -0.41 -0.51 -9.02
N ILE A 165 -1.13 -1.57 -8.63
CA ILE A 165 -0.71 -2.96 -8.88
C ILE A 165 -0.73 -3.26 -10.38
N GLN A 166 -1.78 -2.83 -11.10
CA GLN A 166 -1.91 -3.04 -12.56
C GLN A 166 -0.75 -2.45 -13.37
N HIS A 167 -0.16 -1.35 -12.88
CA HIS A 167 1.00 -0.73 -13.54
C HIS A 167 2.20 -1.69 -13.63
N PHE A 168 2.35 -2.61 -12.68
CA PHE A 168 3.46 -3.57 -12.61
C PHE A 168 3.06 -5.00 -13.03
N SER A 169 1.77 -5.29 -13.10
CA SER A 169 1.27 -6.61 -13.50
C SER A 169 0.97 -6.66 -14.99
N GLN A 170 1.31 -7.80 -15.61
CA GLN A 170 0.91 -8.09 -17.00
C GLN A 170 -0.46 -8.74 -17.06
N ASP A 171 -0.86 -9.38 -15.97
CA ASP A 171 -2.15 -10.01 -15.85
C ASP A 171 -3.18 -9.01 -15.30
N GLU A 172 -4.46 -9.25 -15.56
CA GLU A 172 -5.53 -8.34 -15.19
C GLU A 172 -5.72 -8.31 -13.68
N VAL A 173 -5.68 -7.09 -13.10
CA VAL A 173 -5.88 -6.86 -11.68
C VAL A 173 -7.34 -6.49 -11.42
N LYS A 174 -7.99 -7.21 -10.53
CA LYS A 174 -9.40 -7.03 -10.17
C LYS A 174 -9.61 -6.68 -8.70
N VAL A 175 -10.65 -5.91 -8.47
CA VAL A 175 -11.15 -5.65 -7.11
C VAL A 175 -12.14 -6.75 -6.72
N LYS A 176 -12.02 -7.28 -5.53
CA LYS A 176 -13.06 -8.07 -4.88
C LYS A 176 -13.65 -7.24 -3.74
N TRP A 177 -14.90 -6.82 -3.93
CA TRP A 177 -15.63 -6.06 -2.90
C TRP A 177 -15.61 -6.78 -1.54
N PRO A 178 -15.43 -6.05 -0.43
CA PRO A 178 -15.27 -4.59 -0.36
C PRO A 178 -13.79 -4.13 -0.31
N ASN A 179 -12.81 -4.99 -0.08
CA ASN A 179 -11.47 -4.57 0.38
C ASN A 179 -10.30 -5.48 -0.02
N ASP A 180 -10.47 -6.28 -1.05
CA ASP A 180 -9.43 -7.19 -1.52
C ASP A 180 -9.07 -6.92 -2.98
N ILE A 181 -7.80 -7.13 -3.33
CA ILE A 181 -7.33 -7.05 -4.72
C ILE A 181 -6.76 -8.40 -5.13
N TYR A 182 -7.09 -8.81 -6.34
CA TYR A 182 -6.73 -10.09 -6.92
C TYR A 182 -6.00 -9.91 -8.25
N ILE A 183 -5.08 -10.81 -8.54
CA ILE A 183 -4.55 -11.07 -9.87
C ILE A 183 -4.96 -12.51 -10.19
N ASP A 184 -5.67 -12.72 -11.27
CA ASP A 184 -6.35 -14.00 -11.56
C ASP A 184 -7.20 -14.48 -10.37
N ASN A 185 -6.88 -15.65 -9.81
CA ASN A 185 -7.56 -16.21 -8.64
C ASN A 185 -6.76 -16.00 -7.33
N GLY A 186 -5.62 -15.33 -7.37
CA GLY A 186 -4.73 -15.10 -6.23
C GLY A 186 -4.98 -13.75 -5.57
N LYS A 187 -5.18 -13.73 -4.26
CA LYS A 187 -5.24 -12.49 -3.48
C LYS A 187 -3.84 -11.90 -3.36
N VAL A 188 -3.65 -10.70 -3.92
CA VAL A 188 -2.38 -9.94 -3.87
C VAL A 188 -2.39 -8.88 -2.78
N CYS A 189 -3.56 -8.32 -2.46
CA CYS A 189 -3.69 -7.27 -1.44
C CYS A 189 -4.97 -7.43 -0.63
N GLY A 190 -4.88 -7.06 0.65
CA GLY A 190 -6.01 -6.76 1.50
C GLY A 190 -5.81 -5.41 2.19
N PHE A 191 -6.88 -4.63 2.34
CA PHE A 191 -6.81 -3.40 3.10
C PHE A 191 -7.93 -3.31 4.14
N LEU A 192 -7.66 -2.57 5.21
CA LEU A 192 -8.56 -2.41 6.35
C LEU A 192 -8.70 -0.93 6.70
N THR A 193 -9.91 -0.40 6.56
CA THR A 193 -10.22 0.98 6.89
C THR A 193 -10.88 1.07 8.25
N GLU A 194 -10.32 1.93 9.11
CA GLU A 194 -10.88 2.32 10.39
C GLU A 194 -11.06 3.83 10.41
N MET A 195 -12.11 4.30 11.06
CA MET A 195 -12.36 5.74 11.18
C MET A 195 -12.19 6.19 12.64
N VAL A 196 -11.67 7.40 12.79
CA VAL A 196 -11.72 8.18 14.02
C VAL A 196 -12.72 9.30 13.78
N ALA A 197 -13.67 9.42 14.67
CA ALA A 197 -14.82 10.30 14.50
C ALA A 197 -15.03 11.18 15.74
N ASN A 198 -15.59 12.36 15.52
CA ASN A 198 -16.08 13.27 16.55
C ASN A 198 -17.57 13.59 16.32
N ASN A 199 -18.12 14.57 17.02
CA ASN A 199 -19.53 14.93 16.90
C ASN A 199 -19.90 15.52 15.52
N ASP A 200 -18.93 16.04 14.77
CA ASP A 200 -19.13 16.74 13.51
C ASP A 200 -18.96 15.82 12.28
N GLY A 201 -18.38 14.62 12.45
CA GLY A 201 -18.17 13.67 11.36
C GLY A 201 -16.88 12.85 11.47
N ILE A 202 -16.33 12.43 10.34
CA ILE A 202 -15.09 11.68 10.25
C ILE A 202 -13.91 12.65 10.35
N GLU A 203 -13.19 12.59 11.48
CA GLU A 203 -11.99 13.37 11.71
C GLU A 203 -10.78 12.79 10.97
N ALA A 204 -10.63 11.48 11.03
CA ALA A 204 -9.54 10.78 10.33
C ALA A 204 -9.97 9.39 9.84
N ILE A 205 -9.40 8.99 8.74
CA ILE A 205 -9.47 7.62 8.21
C ILE A 205 -8.06 7.01 8.30
N ILE A 206 -7.96 5.83 8.90
CA ILE A 206 -6.74 5.03 8.92
C ILE A 206 -6.96 3.84 8.01
N CYS A 207 -6.26 3.79 6.89
CA CYS A 207 -6.34 2.69 5.94
C CYS A 207 -5.06 1.86 6.00
N GLY A 208 -5.13 0.68 6.62
CA GLY A 208 -4.05 -0.31 6.62
C GLY A 208 -4.06 -1.07 5.30
N ILE A 209 -2.91 -1.11 4.62
CA ILE A 209 -2.75 -1.71 3.30
C ILE A 209 -1.65 -2.76 3.38
N GLY A 210 -2.00 -4.02 3.11
CA GLY A 210 -1.06 -5.14 3.01
C GLY A 210 -0.98 -5.63 1.57
N ILE A 211 0.18 -5.48 0.91
CA ILE A 211 0.40 -5.93 -0.47
C ILE A 211 1.54 -6.94 -0.49
N ASN A 212 1.29 -8.10 -1.05
CA ASN A 212 2.31 -9.08 -1.35
C ASN A 212 3.13 -8.59 -2.56
N LEU A 213 4.40 -8.23 -2.37
CA LEU A 213 5.24 -7.69 -3.44
C LEU A 213 6.11 -8.76 -4.09
N THR A 214 6.96 -9.42 -3.32
CA THR A 214 8.06 -10.26 -3.84
C THR A 214 7.99 -11.72 -3.40
N GLN A 215 6.97 -12.10 -2.63
CA GLN A 215 6.77 -13.47 -2.19
C GLN A 215 6.76 -14.43 -3.38
N GLN A 216 7.49 -15.55 -3.25
CA GLN A 216 7.33 -16.71 -4.10
C GLN A 216 6.26 -17.64 -3.52
N LEU A 217 5.75 -18.59 -4.30
CA LEU A 217 4.67 -19.48 -3.84
C LEU A 217 5.00 -20.21 -2.53
N GLU A 218 6.28 -20.58 -2.35
CA GLU A 218 6.77 -21.28 -1.16
C GLU A 218 6.78 -20.41 0.10
N ASN A 219 6.74 -19.08 -0.05
CA ASN A 219 6.70 -18.15 1.08
C ASN A 219 5.31 -18.04 1.71
N PHE A 220 4.27 -18.49 1.02
CA PHE A 220 2.91 -18.51 1.56
C PHE A 220 2.66 -19.77 2.38
N ASP A 221 1.94 -19.63 3.49
CA ASP A 221 1.46 -20.75 4.27
C ASP A 221 0.68 -21.74 3.37
N GLU A 222 0.84 -23.02 3.58
CA GLU A 222 0.24 -24.07 2.75
C GLU A 222 -1.30 -23.93 2.66
N SER A 223 -1.94 -23.50 3.75
CA SER A 223 -3.39 -23.31 3.83
C SER A 223 -3.93 -22.18 2.91
N ILE A 224 -3.09 -21.23 2.51
CA ILE A 224 -3.49 -20.08 1.67
C ILE A 224 -2.76 -20.04 0.31
N ARG A 225 -1.75 -20.88 0.10
CA ARG A 225 -0.89 -20.87 -1.10
C ARG A 225 -1.68 -20.95 -2.40
N HIS A 226 -2.79 -21.70 -2.42
CA HIS A 226 -3.64 -21.88 -3.59
C HIS A 226 -4.49 -20.66 -3.94
N ARG A 227 -4.59 -19.68 -3.04
CA ARG A 227 -5.42 -18.46 -3.18
C ARG A 227 -4.67 -17.16 -2.90
N ALA A 228 -3.36 -17.21 -2.77
CA ALA A 228 -2.49 -16.06 -2.56
C ALA A 228 -1.54 -15.89 -3.74
N THR A 229 -1.18 -14.65 -4.05
CA THR A 229 -0.18 -14.32 -5.05
C THR A 229 0.59 -13.05 -4.64
N SER A 230 1.61 -12.69 -5.41
CA SER A 230 2.38 -11.45 -5.26
C SER A 230 2.51 -10.73 -6.58
N VAL A 231 2.80 -9.43 -6.55
CA VAL A 231 3.04 -8.63 -7.76
C VAL A 231 4.17 -9.21 -8.61
N GLN A 232 5.27 -9.63 -7.97
CA GLN A 232 6.46 -10.17 -8.67
C GLN A 232 6.16 -11.42 -9.49
N LEU A 233 5.20 -12.25 -9.09
CA LEU A 233 4.82 -13.45 -9.85
C LEU A 233 4.14 -13.11 -11.19
N HIS A 234 3.65 -11.89 -11.34
CA HIS A 234 2.94 -11.37 -12.52
C HIS A 234 3.71 -10.25 -13.25
N ASP A 235 4.95 -9.95 -12.82
CA ASP A 235 5.84 -8.97 -13.47
C ASP A 235 7.01 -9.71 -14.14
N LYS A 236 7.31 -9.37 -15.39
CA LYS A 236 8.49 -9.91 -16.09
C LYS A 236 9.81 -9.34 -15.59
N ASN A 237 9.75 -8.14 -15.02
CA ASN A 237 10.94 -7.47 -14.51
C ASN A 237 11.09 -7.71 -13.02
N LYS A 238 12.31 -7.49 -12.52
CA LYS A 238 12.48 -7.44 -11.07
C LYS A 238 11.78 -6.20 -10.51
N LEU A 239 10.81 -6.39 -9.63
CA LEU A 239 10.04 -5.32 -9.01
C LEU A 239 10.95 -4.40 -8.18
N ASP A 240 10.91 -3.09 -8.47
CA ASP A 240 11.50 -2.06 -7.61
C ASP A 240 10.44 -1.59 -6.61
N ARG A 241 10.60 -1.98 -5.35
CA ARG A 241 9.64 -1.66 -4.28
C ARG A 241 9.45 -0.16 -4.02
N TYR A 242 10.48 0.66 -4.31
CA TYR A 242 10.40 2.11 -4.13
C TYR A 242 9.60 2.77 -5.26
N GLN A 243 9.79 2.32 -6.50
CA GLN A 243 8.94 2.75 -7.62
C GLN A 243 7.49 2.30 -7.42
N PHE A 244 7.30 1.10 -6.89
CA PHE A 244 5.96 0.61 -6.55
C PHE A 244 5.30 1.50 -5.49
N LEU A 245 6.01 1.83 -4.40
CA LEU A 245 5.50 2.72 -3.36
C LEU A 245 5.16 4.10 -3.92
N GLU A 246 6.03 4.69 -4.70
CA GLU A 246 5.80 5.98 -5.35
C GLU A 246 4.50 5.97 -6.18
N ARG A 247 4.35 4.94 -7.02
CA ARG A 247 3.12 4.77 -7.81
C ARG A 247 1.89 4.60 -6.93
N LEU A 248 1.97 3.80 -5.88
CA LEU A 248 0.87 3.59 -4.95
C LEU A 248 0.45 4.91 -4.26
N LEU A 249 1.40 5.71 -3.79
CA LEU A 249 1.12 7.00 -3.16
C LEU A 249 0.44 7.97 -4.15
N GLN A 250 0.90 8.03 -5.40
CA GLN A 250 0.28 8.84 -6.46
C GLN A 250 -1.17 8.42 -6.74
N GLU A 251 -1.44 7.11 -6.84
CA GLU A 251 -2.80 6.63 -7.08
C GLU A 251 -3.71 6.84 -5.87
N ILE A 252 -3.20 6.68 -4.64
CA ILE A 252 -3.95 7.00 -3.42
C ILE A 252 -4.31 8.49 -3.39
N GLU A 253 -3.35 9.38 -3.66
CA GLU A 253 -3.59 10.82 -3.68
C GLU A 253 -4.63 11.20 -4.74
N LYS A 254 -4.51 10.66 -5.96
CA LYS A 254 -5.48 10.85 -7.04
C LYS A 254 -6.89 10.41 -6.62
N ARG A 255 -7.03 9.20 -6.09
CA ARG A 255 -8.34 8.66 -5.69
C ARG A 255 -8.91 9.34 -4.46
N TYR A 256 -8.07 9.77 -3.54
CA TYR A 256 -8.51 10.58 -2.40
C TYR A 256 -9.07 11.94 -2.84
N ASN A 257 -8.41 12.63 -3.77
CA ASN A 257 -8.91 13.87 -4.34
C ASN A 257 -10.24 13.66 -5.09
N GLN A 258 -10.37 12.55 -5.84
CA GLN A 258 -11.63 12.17 -6.47
C GLN A 258 -12.73 11.90 -5.42
N PHE A 259 -12.42 11.19 -4.35
CA PHE A 259 -13.35 10.93 -3.24
C PHE A 259 -13.90 12.21 -2.61
N LEU A 260 -13.08 13.26 -2.52
CA LEU A 260 -13.50 14.56 -1.97
C LEU A 260 -14.35 15.40 -2.95
N THR A 261 -14.24 15.16 -4.26
CA THR A 261 -14.80 16.03 -5.30
C THR A 261 -15.88 15.38 -6.15
N LEU A 262 -15.85 14.06 -6.31
CA LEU A 262 -16.76 13.31 -7.17
C LEU A 262 -17.81 12.55 -6.33
N SER A 263 -18.96 12.33 -6.92
CA SER A 263 -19.94 11.36 -6.42
C SER A 263 -19.53 9.95 -6.78
N PHE A 264 -20.00 8.95 -6.06
CA PHE A 264 -19.74 7.55 -6.41
C PHE A 264 -20.31 7.18 -7.79
N SER A 265 -21.42 7.80 -8.21
CA SER A 265 -22.00 7.55 -9.54
C SER A 265 -21.03 7.80 -10.70
N GLU A 266 -20.06 8.70 -10.51
CA GLU A 266 -19.08 9.05 -11.55
C GLU A 266 -17.97 7.99 -11.72
N ILE A 267 -17.71 7.17 -10.68
CA ILE A 267 -16.73 6.08 -10.75
C ILE A 267 -17.36 4.68 -10.70
N ARG A 268 -18.70 4.61 -10.55
CA ARG A 268 -19.40 3.34 -10.32
C ARG A 268 -19.18 2.33 -11.45
N GLU A 269 -19.29 2.76 -12.70
CA GLU A 269 -19.06 1.88 -13.85
C GLU A 269 -17.62 1.40 -13.92
N GLU A 270 -16.64 2.28 -13.62
CA GLU A 270 -15.23 1.90 -13.51
C GLU A 270 -15.04 0.81 -12.45
N TYR A 271 -15.65 0.98 -11.27
CA TYR A 271 -15.54 0.01 -10.18
C TYR A 271 -16.19 -1.34 -10.55
N ILE A 272 -17.37 -1.31 -11.17
CA ILE A 272 -18.05 -2.52 -11.65
C ILE A 272 -17.18 -3.27 -12.67
N ALA A 273 -16.63 -2.57 -13.66
CA ALA A 273 -15.74 -3.17 -14.66
C ALA A 273 -14.45 -3.75 -14.05
N ALA A 274 -13.93 -3.10 -13.01
CA ALA A 274 -12.74 -3.55 -12.30
C ALA A 274 -13.00 -4.72 -11.33
N SER A 275 -14.26 -5.06 -11.05
CA SER A 275 -14.59 -6.05 -10.03
C SER A 275 -14.75 -7.46 -10.61
N ASN A 276 -14.41 -8.49 -9.82
CA ASN A 276 -14.44 -9.90 -10.23
C ASN A 276 -15.58 -10.74 -9.62
N ILE A 277 -16.57 -10.09 -9.00
CA ILE A 277 -17.65 -10.78 -8.26
C ILE A 277 -18.90 -11.00 -9.09
N TRP A 278 -18.97 -10.44 -10.31
CA TRP A 278 -20.16 -10.45 -11.13
C TRP A 278 -20.37 -11.79 -11.86
N ASN A 279 -21.63 -12.09 -12.20
CA ASN A 279 -22.03 -13.22 -13.06
C ASN A 279 -21.64 -14.60 -12.53
N ARG A 280 -21.50 -14.75 -11.22
CA ARG A 280 -21.23 -16.04 -10.56
C ARG A 280 -22.01 -16.16 -9.25
N THR A 281 -22.35 -17.39 -8.87
CA THR A 281 -22.91 -17.67 -7.56
C THR A 281 -21.78 -17.70 -6.53
N LEU A 282 -21.89 -16.91 -5.49
CA LEU A 282 -20.91 -16.74 -4.44
C LEU A 282 -21.52 -17.08 -3.08
N LEU A 283 -20.68 -17.49 -2.14
CA LEU A 283 -21.07 -17.64 -0.75
C LEU A 283 -20.81 -16.33 -0.02
N PHE A 284 -21.86 -15.77 0.55
CA PHE A 284 -21.80 -14.55 1.35
C PHE A 284 -21.96 -14.88 2.83
N THR A 285 -21.14 -14.26 3.66
CA THR A 285 -21.28 -14.32 5.13
C THR A 285 -21.49 -12.93 5.66
N GLU A 286 -22.67 -12.67 6.21
CA GLU A 286 -23.04 -11.40 6.86
C GLU A 286 -23.65 -11.69 8.24
N ASN A 287 -23.13 -11.04 9.30
CA ASN A 287 -23.60 -11.23 10.68
C ASN A 287 -23.75 -12.72 11.07
N ASP A 288 -22.70 -13.52 10.78
CA ASP A 288 -22.63 -14.97 11.03
C ASP A 288 -23.68 -15.83 10.29
N LYS A 289 -24.43 -15.23 9.38
CA LYS A 289 -25.35 -15.95 8.49
C LYS A 289 -24.72 -16.14 7.12
N GLN A 290 -24.80 -17.36 6.63
CA GLN A 290 -24.32 -17.71 5.29
C GLN A 290 -25.47 -17.93 4.34
N PHE A 291 -25.34 -17.40 3.12
CA PHE A 291 -26.27 -17.66 2.03
C PHE A 291 -25.52 -17.62 0.70
N LYS A 292 -26.08 -18.34 -0.28
CA LYS A 292 -25.60 -18.29 -1.67
C LYS A 292 -26.42 -17.29 -2.46
N GLY A 293 -25.76 -16.57 -3.36
CA GLY A 293 -26.43 -15.60 -4.21
C GLY A 293 -25.53 -15.08 -5.32
N GLN A 294 -26.04 -14.16 -6.09
CA GLN A 294 -25.33 -13.48 -7.15
C GLN A 294 -25.26 -11.99 -6.86
N ALA A 295 -24.08 -11.41 -6.97
CA ALA A 295 -23.91 -9.97 -6.97
C ALA A 295 -24.56 -9.41 -8.24
N ILE A 296 -25.55 -8.53 -8.07
CA ILE A 296 -26.33 -7.98 -9.19
C ILE A 296 -26.04 -6.51 -9.44
N ASP A 297 -25.69 -5.76 -8.41
CA ASP A 297 -25.42 -4.34 -8.53
C ASP A 297 -24.63 -3.78 -7.33
N LEU A 298 -24.16 -2.54 -7.48
CA LEU A 298 -23.76 -1.65 -6.38
C LEU A 298 -24.73 -0.46 -6.36
N ASP A 299 -25.29 -0.17 -5.20
CA ASP A 299 -26.13 1.02 -5.07
C ASP A 299 -25.30 2.33 -5.04
N TYR A 300 -26.00 3.46 -5.04
CA TYR A 300 -25.36 4.80 -5.03
C TYR A 300 -24.59 5.13 -3.75
N ASP A 301 -24.77 4.35 -2.69
CA ASP A 301 -24.00 4.44 -1.46
C ASP A 301 -22.78 3.49 -1.44
N GLY A 302 -22.62 2.68 -2.48
CA GLY A 302 -21.53 1.73 -2.65
C GLY A 302 -21.75 0.40 -1.92
N TYR A 303 -22.98 0.09 -1.51
CA TYR A 303 -23.33 -1.20 -0.92
C TYR A 303 -23.63 -2.22 -2.01
N LEU A 304 -23.25 -3.46 -1.73
CA LEU A 304 -23.44 -4.56 -2.69
C LEU A 304 -24.89 -5.06 -2.63
N ILE A 305 -25.52 -5.14 -3.78
CA ILE A 305 -26.84 -5.76 -3.93
C ILE A 305 -26.65 -7.20 -4.42
N VAL A 306 -27.16 -8.14 -3.66
CA VAL A 306 -27.07 -9.58 -3.93
C VAL A 306 -28.47 -10.14 -4.03
N ARG A 307 -28.71 -11.02 -5.02
CA ARG A 307 -29.92 -11.83 -5.13
C ARG A 307 -29.60 -13.25 -4.70
N ASP A 308 -30.31 -13.76 -3.70
CA ASP A 308 -30.14 -15.12 -3.22
C ASP A 308 -30.86 -16.18 -4.12
N GLU A 309 -30.73 -17.46 -3.77
CA GLU A 309 -31.35 -18.58 -4.51
C GLU A 309 -32.90 -18.58 -4.38
N ALA A 310 -33.45 -17.92 -3.38
CA ALA A 310 -34.89 -17.74 -3.23
C ALA A 310 -35.44 -16.57 -4.07
N GLY A 311 -34.55 -15.76 -4.67
CA GLY A 311 -34.88 -14.57 -5.45
C GLY A 311 -34.98 -13.28 -4.59
N GLU A 312 -34.71 -13.35 -3.30
CA GLU A 312 -34.71 -12.20 -2.41
C GLU A 312 -33.46 -11.34 -2.62
N SER A 313 -33.65 -10.02 -2.52
CA SER A 313 -32.54 -9.06 -2.66
C SER A 313 -32.03 -8.61 -1.30
N HIS A 314 -30.72 -8.76 -1.10
CA HIS A 314 -29.99 -8.34 0.10
C HIS A 314 -29.11 -7.15 -0.20
N ARG A 315 -29.12 -6.14 0.67
CA ARG A 315 -28.22 -4.98 0.62
C ARG A 315 -27.13 -5.16 1.65
N LEU A 316 -25.90 -5.47 1.19
CA LEU A 316 -24.79 -5.79 2.06
C LEU A 316 -23.90 -4.55 2.29
N ILE A 317 -23.72 -4.19 3.57
CA ILE A 317 -22.83 -3.11 3.99
C ILE A 317 -21.39 -3.64 4.04
N SER A 318 -21.22 -4.87 4.51
CA SER A 318 -19.94 -5.55 4.68
C SER A 318 -20.21 -7.05 4.75
N ALA A 319 -19.53 -7.83 3.93
CA ALA A 319 -19.64 -9.30 3.97
C ALA A 319 -18.28 -9.93 3.64
N ASP A 320 -18.05 -11.16 4.11
CA ASP A 320 -17.04 -12.03 3.54
C ASP A 320 -17.67 -12.70 2.30
N ILE A 321 -16.90 -12.78 1.24
CA ILE A 321 -17.30 -13.41 -0.01
C ILE A 321 -16.30 -14.51 -0.33
N ASP A 322 -16.79 -15.74 -0.50
CA ASP A 322 -15.97 -16.87 -0.93
C ASP A 322 -16.33 -17.28 -2.36
N PHE A 323 -15.29 -17.62 -3.16
CA PHE A 323 -15.39 -18.06 -4.55
C PHE A 323 -15.62 -19.58 -4.65
#